data_19226e4df31286c60e481f5d1678db38
#
_entry.id   19226e4df31286c60e481f5d1678db38
#
_cell.length_a   1.000
_cell.length_b   1.000
_cell.length_c   1.000
_cell.angle_alpha   90.00
_cell.angle_beta   90.00
_cell.angle_gamma   90.00
#
_symmetry.space_group_name_H-M   'P 1'
#
loop_
_entity.id
_entity.type
_entity.pdbx_description
1 polymer ?
#
loop_
_entity_poly.entity_id
_entity_poly.type
_entity_poly.pdbx_seq_one_letter_code
_entity_poly.pdbx_strand_id
1 'polypeptide(L)'
;DYHKNFEDYKKTKLSLMNFLKENGKIIINIDKLNKKDFYSSNKALITYGFDESADYVINNFEQNIHQVKFTMKTIDNEFVEIVSPLVGKFNIYNIVNAFIIAKLLGIETELRIKDVSAFKGIPGRFQLVPSSKSLGFDCVIDFSHTPDALEQVLSTAASLTDGRIIIVFGAGGNADQGKRKIMGEVVSQKADVIILTNDDPKDEDPQKIIED
;
A
#
# COMPACT_ATOMS: atom_id res chain seq x y z
N ASP A 1 14.15 -5.34 -12.35
CA ASP A 1 15.33 -6.20 -12.44
C ASP A 1 15.17 -7.37 -13.42
N TYR A 2 13.98 -7.97 -13.52
CA TYR A 2 13.72 -9.08 -14.45
C TYR A 2 13.11 -8.61 -15.78
N HIS A 3 12.22 -7.63 -15.72
CA HIS A 3 11.49 -7.12 -16.89
C HIS A 3 12.28 -6.01 -17.60
N LYS A 4 12.24 -6.00 -18.91
CA LYS A 4 12.95 -5.00 -19.74
C LYS A 4 12.38 -3.59 -19.61
N ASN A 5 11.08 -3.48 -19.37
CA ASN A 5 10.35 -2.22 -19.21
C ASN A 5 9.00 -2.47 -18.52
N PHE A 6 8.29 -1.39 -18.24
CA PHE A 6 6.98 -1.44 -17.57
C PHE A 6 5.93 -2.22 -18.37
N GLU A 7 5.91 -2.14 -19.68
CA GLU A 7 4.94 -2.87 -20.51
C GLU A 7 5.15 -4.39 -20.44
N ASP A 8 6.39 -4.85 -20.43
CA ASP A 8 6.74 -6.26 -20.22
C ASP A 8 6.30 -6.75 -18.84
N TYR A 9 6.56 -5.96 -17.80
CA TYR A 9 6.07 -6.22 -16.44
C TYR A 9 4.54 -6.31 -16.39
N LYS A 10 3.85 -5.31 -16.96
CA LYS A 10 2.38 -5.26 -17.03
C LYS A 10 1.82 -6.48 -17.75
N LYS A 11 2.35 -6.82 -18.93
CA LYS A 11 1.94 -8.01 -19.69
C LYS A 11 2.08 -9.29 -18.88
N THR A 12 3.20 -9.45 -18.17
CA THR A 12 3.43 -10.61 -17.31
C THR A 12 2.43 -10.67 -16.17
N LYS A 13 2.12 -9.55 -15.53
CA LYS A 13 1.08 -9.49 -14.47
C LYS A 13 -0.30 -9.86 -15.01
N LEU A 14 -0.68 -9.33 -16.16
CA LEU A 14 -1.97 -9.61 -16.81
C LEU A 14 -2.08 -11.07 -17.27
N SER A 15 -0.97 -11.75 -17.57
CA SER A 15 -1.00 -13.17 -17.96
C SER A 15 -1.54 -14.10 -16.86
N LEU A 16 -1.56 -13.67 -15.59
CA LEU A 16 -2.22 -14.42 -14.50
C LEU A 16 -3.70 -14.71 -14.81
N MET A 17 -4.36 -13.86 -15.60
CA MET A 17 -5.76 -14.09 -16.01
C MET A 17 -5.94 -15.40 -16.79
N ASN A 18 -4.91 -15.87 -17.49
CA ASN A 18 -4.95 -17.11 -18.25
C ASN A 18 -5.02 -18.37 -17.34
N PHE A 19 -4.64 -18.22 -16.07
CA PHE A 19 -4.64 -19.31 -15.08
C PHE A 19 -5.89 -19.30 -14.20
N LEU A 20 -6.82 -18.37 -14.41
CA LEU A 20 -8.06 -18.33 -13.65
C LEU A 20 -8.96 -19.51 -14.00
N LYS A 21 -9.46 -20.18 -12.97
CA LYS A 21 -10.51 -21.19 -13.12
C LYS A 21 -11.76 -20.61 -13.77
N GLU A 22 -12.66 -21.46 -14.26
CA GLU A 22 -13.89 -21.04 -14.93
C GLU A 22 -14.69 -20.02 -14.12
N ASN A 23 -14.85 -20.25 -12.81
CA ASN A 23 -15.57 -19.36 -11.87
C ASN A 23 -14.63 -18.34 -11.17
N GLY A 24 -13.40 -18.20 -11.65
CA GLY A 24 -12.42 -17.27 -11.10
C GLY A 24 -12.89 -15.82 -11.25
N LYS A 25 -12.59 -14.99 -10.26
CA LYS A 25 -12.91 -13.57 -10.24
C LYS A 25 -11.64 -12.74 -10.24
N ILE A 26 -11.72 -11.57 -10.85
CA ILE A 26 -10.65 -10.56 -10.88
C ILE A 26 -11.11 -9.41 -9.98
N ILE A 27 -10.30 -9.02 -9.04
CA ILE A 27 -10.55 -7.86 -8.16
C ILE A 27 -9.48 -6.82 -8.45
N ILE A 28 -9.88 -5.61 -8.83
CA ILE A 28 -8.95 -4.53 -9.17
C ILE A 28 -9.29 -3.22 -8.48
N ASN A 29 -8.24 -2.50 -8.11
CA ASN A 29 -8.32 -1.10 -7.69
C ASN A 29 -8.32 -0.20 -8.94
N ILE A 30 -9.44 0.47 -9.20
CA ILE A 30 -9.60 1.30 -10.41
C ILE A 30 -9.03 2.71 -10.26
N ASP A 31 -8.66 3.13 -9.06
CA ASP A 31 -7.88 4.36 -8.85
C ASP A 31 -6.43 4.20 -9.34
N LYS A 32 -5.96 2.96 -9.49
CA LYS A 32 -4.59 2.61 -9.87
C LYS A 32 -4.49 1.87 -11.21
N LEU A 33 -5.51 1.13 -11.61
CA LEU A 33 -5.51 0.24 -12.76
C LEU A 33 -6.67 0.58 -13.71
N ASN A 34 -6.39 0.52 -15.02
CA ASN A 34 -7.43 0.75 -16.01
C ASN A 34 -8.28 -0.53 -16.22
N LYS A 35 -9.59 -0.42 -16.05
CA LYS A 35 -10.54 -1.52 -16.30
C LYS A 35 -10.36 -2.17 -17.68
N LYS A 36 -10.00 -1.38 -18.70
CA LYS A 36 -9.84 -1.86 -20.10
C LYS A 36 -8.76 -2.94 -20.24
N ASP A 37 -7.76 -2.94 -19.40
CA ASP A 37 -6.70 -3.95 -19.42
C ASP A 37 -7.20 -5.36 -19.05
N PHE A 38 -8.41 -5.47 -18.48
CA PHE A 38 -8.99 -6.71 -17.93
C PHE A 38 -10.22 -7.21 -18.74
N TYR A 39 -10.73 -6.45 -19.70
CA TYR A 39 -11.94 -6.82 -20.45
C TYR A 39 -11.77 -8.00 -21.41
N SER A 40 -10.55 -8.36 -21.78
CA SER A 40 -10.28 -9.51 -22.64
C SER A 40 -10.51 -10.87 -21.98
N SER A 41 -10.63 -10.88 -20.66
CA SER A 41 -10.99 -12.09 -19.91
C SER A 41 -12.52 -12.16 -19.80
N ASN A 42 -13.14 -13.27 -20.24
CA ASN A 42 -14.57 -13.53 -19.99
C ASN A 42 -14.86 -13.83 -18.51
N LYS A 43 -14.08 -13.26 -17.60
CA LYS A 43 -14.16 -13.49 -16.15
C LYS A 43 -14.89 -12.34 -15.46
N ALA A 44 -15.55 -12.64 -14.36
CA ALA A 44 -16.22 -11.62 -13.56
C ALA A 44 -15.19 -10.68 -12.94
N LEU A 45 -15.31 -9.39 -13.29
CA LEU A 45 -14.49 -8.31 -12.78
C LEU A 45 -15.21 -7.62 -11.63
N ILE A 46 -14.55 -7.48 -10.49
CA ILE A 46 -15.02 -6.73 -9.32
C ILE A 46 -14.05 -5.57 -9.13
N THR A 47 -14.59 -4.38 -9.00
CA THR A 47 -13.81 -3.15 -8.93
C THR A 47 -13.98 -2.46 -7.58
N TYR A 48 -12.92 -1.81 -7.10
CA TYR A 48 -12.99 -0.98 -5.90
C TYR A 48 -12.10 0.25 -6.02
N GLY A 49 -12.40 1.28 -5.26
CA GLY A 49 -11.65 2.53 -5.24
C GLY A 49 -12.44 3.67 -4.63
N PHE A 50 -11.88 4.89 -4.71
CA PHE A 50 -12.58 6.13 -4.41
C PHE A 50 -13.41 6.64 -5.60
N ASP A 51 -13.16 6.13 -6.80
CA ASP A 51 -13.93 6.46 -8.00
C ASP A 51 -15.35 5.90 -7.86
N GLU A 52 -16.35 6.76 -8.05
CA GLU A 52 -17.79 6.42 -7.92
C GLU A 52 -18.25 5.34 -8.91
N SER A 53 -17.49 5.08 -9.95
CA SER A 53 -17.77 4.01 -10.93
C SER A 53 -17.33 2.62 -10.49
N ALA A 54 -16.77 2.47 -9.28
CA ALA A 54 -16.40 1.19 -8.71
C ALA A 54 -17.62 0.42 -8.19
N ASP A 55 -17.52 -0.92 -8.13
CA ASP A 55 -18.53 -1.77 -7.48
C ASP A 55 -18.50 -1.62 -5.95
N TYR A 56 -17.33 -1.31 -5.40
CA TYR A 56 -17.13 -0.95 -3.99
C TYR A 56 -16.51 0.43 -3.92
N VAL A 57 -17.29 1.42 -3.52
CA VAL A 57 -16.88 2.83 -3.48
C VAL A 57 -16.47 3.23 -2.06
N ILE A 58 -15.26 3.72 -1.92
CA ILE A 58 -14.70 4.19 -0.65
C ILE A 58 -15.05 5.66 -0.47
N ASN A 59 -15.65 6.02 0.67
CA ASN A 59 -16.09 7.37 0.98
C ASN A 59 -15.67 7.80 2.40
N ASN A 60 -15.74 9.08 2.69
CA ASN A 60 -15.64 9.68 4.04
C ASN A 60 -14.46 9.15 4.84
N PHE A 61 -13.28 9.22 4.25
CA PHE A 61 -12.05 8.77 4.86
C PHE A 61 -11.47 9.82 5.82
N GLU A 62 -11.21 9.38 7.05
CA GLU A 62 -10.53 10.14 8.10
C GLU A 62 -9.44 9.25 8.72
N GLN A 63 -8.33 9.85 9.14
CA GLN A 63 -7.27 9.09 9.82
C GLN A 63 -6.52 9.93 10.87
N ASN A 64 -5.93 9.23 11.81
CA ASN A 64 -4.90 9.71 12.71
C ASN A 64 -3.80 8.64 12.83
N ILE A 65 -2.76 8.88 13.64
CA ILE A 65 -1.63 7.94 13.76
C ILE A 65 -2.01 6.54 14.30
N HIS A 66 -3.20 6.38 14.89
CA HIS A 66 -3.63 5.14 15.53
C HIS A 66 -4.69 4.39 14.74
N GLN A 67 -5.43 5.05 13.88
CA GLN A 67 -6.53 4.43 13.16
C GLN A 67 -6.93 5.19 11.89
N VAL A 68 -7.56 4.47 11.00
CA VAL A 68 -8.32 5.00 9.89
C VAL A 68 -9.81 4.68 10.09
N LYS A 69 -10.68 5.61 9.70
CA LYS A 69 -12.13 5.43 9.61
C LYS A 69 -12.57 5.80 8.22
N PHE A 70 -13.40 4.96 7.60
CA PHE A 70 -14.01 5.25 6.32
C PHE A 70 -15.34 4.53 6.16
N THR A 71 -16.17 5.01 5.24
CA THR A 71 -17.37 4.31 4.80
C THR A 71 -17.15 3.71 3.42
N MET A 72 -17.79 2.61 3.16
CA MET A 72 -17.74 1.94 1.87
C MET A 72 -19.17 1.58 1.43
N LYS A 73 -19.53 1.99 0.20
CA LYS A 73 -20.72 1.50 -0.47
C LYS A 73 -20.37 0.20 -1.18
N THR A 74 -21.09 -0.87 -0.90
CA THR A 74 -20.87 -2.18 -1.53
C THR A 74 -21.62 -2.32 -2.85
N ILE A 75 -21.29 -3.36 -3.62
CA ILE A 75 -21.97 -3.71 -4.87
C ILE A 75 -23.48 -3.96 -4.67
N ASP A 76 -23.90 -4.36 -3.47
CA ASP A 76 -25.31 -4.57 -3.11
C ASP A 76 -25.99 -3.26 -2.63
N ASN A 77 -25.33 -2.12 -2.78
CA ASN A 77 -25.75 -0.79 -2.30
C ASN A 77 -25.87 -0.67 -0.76
N GLU A 78 -25.24 -1.54 0.00
CA GLU A 78 -25.13 -1.41 1.44
C GLU A 78 -24.03 -0.41 1.80
N PHE A 79 -24.18 0.34 2.89
CA PHE A 79 -23.16 1.20 3.45
C PHE A 79 -22.53 0.53 4.66
N VAL A 80 -21.22 0.34 4.62
CA VAL A 80 -20.44 -0.28 5.69
C VAL A 80 -19.46 0.74 6.24
N GLU A 81 -19.50 0.98 7.54
CA GLU A 81 -18.49 1.77 8.25
C GLU A 81 -17.37 0.83 8.73
N ILE A 82 -16.13 1.20 8.47
CA ILE A 82 -14.94 0.46 8.87
C ILE A 82 -14.02 1.36 9.67
N VAL A 83 -13.61 0.88 10.84
CA VAL A 83 -12.55 1.48 11.66
C VAL A 83 -11.45 0.44 11.79
N SER A 84 -10.20 0.82 11.50
CA SER A 84 -9.06 -0.09 11.52
C SER A 84 -7.82 0.60 12.07
N PRO A 85 -6.95 -0.10 12.81
CA PRO A 85 -5.66 0.43 13.22
C PRO A 85 -4.64 0.52 12.07
N LEU A 86 -4.98 0.05 10.89
CA LEU A 86 -4.12 0.12 9.70
C LEU A 86 -4.20 1.50 9.06
N VAL A 87 -3.27 2.37 9.37
CA VAL A 87 -3.22 3.75 8.90
C VAL A 87 -2.66 3.84 7.48
N GLY A 88 -3.11 4.84 6.72
CA GLY A 88 -2.68 5.13 5.36
C GLY A 88 -3.65 4.70 4.26
N LYS A 89 -3.75 5.54 3.23
CA LYS A 89 -4.65 5.30 2.09
C LYS A 89 -4.39 3.94 1.41
N PHE A 90 -3.13 3.51 1.35
CA PHE A 90 -2.77 2.20 0.79
C PHE A 90 -3.33 1.04 1.62
N ASN A 91 -3.44 1.20 2.95
CA ASN A 91 -4.07 0.20 3.81
C ASN A 91 -5.58 0.16 3.66
N ILE A 92 -6.24 1.29 3.36
CA ILE A 92 -7.68 1.28 3.01
C ILE A 92 -7.92 0.35 1.81
N TYR A 93 -7.09 0.46 0.76
CA TYR A 93 -7.18 -0.45 -0.38
C TYR A 93 -6.97 -1.92 0.00
N ASN A 94 -6.00 -2.20 0.87
CA ASN A 94 -5.76 -3.56 1.36
C ASN A 94 -6.95 -4.10 2.15
N ILE A 95 -7.54 -3.28 3.03
CA ILE A 95 -8.74 -3.62 3.82
C ILE A 95 -9.92 -3.94 2.90
N VAL A 96 -10.21 -3.06 1.94
CA VAL A 96 -11.34 -3.25 1.02
C VAL A 96 -11.15 -4.51 0.17
N ASN A 97 -9.93 -4.75 -0.32
CA ASN A 97 -9.63 -5.97 -1.07
C ASN A 97 -9.84 -7.24 -0.21
N ALA A 98 -9.34 -7.25 1.02
CA ALA A 98 -9.54 -8.35 1.96
C ALA A 98 -11.04 -8.54 2.29
N PHE A 99 -11.79 -7.45 2.49
CA PHE A 99 -13.22 -7.45 2.73
C PHE A 99 -14.01 -8.08 1.57
N ILE A 100 -13.65 -7.75 0.32
CA ILE A 100 -14.25 -8.32 -0.88
C ILE A 100 -13.96 -9.83 -0.97
N ILE A 101 -12.70 -10.23 -0.77
CA ILE A 101 -12.30 -11.65 -0.79
C ILE A 101 -13.07 -12.44 0.27
N ALA A 102 -13.16 -11.92 1.49
CA ALA A 102 -13.89 -12.58 2.57
C ALA A 102 -15.38 -12.73 2.26
N LYS A 103 -16.00 -11.72 1.61
CA LYS A 103 -17.39 -11.83 1.11
C LYS A 103 -17.53 -12.94 0.07
N LEU A 104 -16.59 -13.03 -0.87
CA LEU A 104 -16.61 -14.09 -1.89
C LEU A 104 -16.44 -15.50 -1.30
N LEU A 105 -15.83 -15.61 -0.12
CA LEU A 105 -15.70 -16.84 0.66
C LEU A 105 -16.89 -17.11 1.58
N GLY A 106 -17.93 -16.27 1.55
CA GLY A 106 -19.15 -16.46 2.34
C GLY A 106 -19.06 -16.02 3.80
N ILE A 107 -18.07 -15.19 4.16
CA ILE A 107 -17.93 -14.65 5.53
C ILE A 107 -18.93 -13.52 5.73
N GLU A 108 -19.68 -13.54 6.82
CA GLU A 108 -20.69 -12.55 7.17
C GLU A 108 -20.09 -11.15 7.39
N THR A 109 -20.87 -10.10 7.09
CA THR A 109 -20.41 -8.70 7.10
C THR A 109 -19.92 -8.27 8.48
N GLU A 110 -20.66 -8.59 9.54
CA GLU A 110 -20.29 -8.24 10.92
C GLU A 110 -18.96 -8.86 11.34
N LEU A 111 -18.72 -10.10 10.94
CA LEU A 111 -17.46 -10.78 11.23
C LEU A 111 -16.29 -10.13 10.46
N ARG A 112 -16.48 -9.79 9.19
CA ARG A 112 -15.48 -9.07 8.37
C ARG A 112 -15.09 -7.73 9.00
N ILE A 113 -16.07 -6.94 9.46
CA ILE A 113 -15.84 -5.66 10.12
C ILE A 113 -15.07 -5.87 11.42
N LYS A 114 -15.50 -6.82 12.26
CA LYS A 114 -14.86 -7.16 13.53
C LYS A 114 -13.39 -7.55 13.35
N ASP A 115 -13.10 -8.43 12.39
CA ASP A 115 -11.75 -8.94 12.17
C ASP A 115 -10.82 -7.85 11.62
N VAL A 116 -11.29 -7.00 10.71
CA VAL A 116 -10.52 -5.84 10.21
C VAL A 116 -10.21 -4.86 11.34
N SER A 117 -11.18 -4.59 12.23
CA SER A 117 -10.99 -3.68 13.36
C SER A 117 -10.04 -4.23 14.44
N ALA A 118 -9.97 -5.54 14.57
CA ALA A 118 -9.10 -6.23 15.53
C ALA A 118 -7.69 -6.48 15.00
N PHE A 119 -7.47 -6.41 13.68
CA PHE A 119 -6.21 -6.73 13.05
C PHE A 119 -5.17 -5.63 13.28
N LYS A 120 -4.12 -5.95 14.04
CA LYS A 120 -3.09 -4.99 14.48
C LYS A 120 -2.02 -4.67 13.43
N GLY A 121 -2.13 -5.21 12.24
CA GLY A 121 -1.16 -5.02 11.15
C GLY A 121 -0.09 -6.09 11.09
N ILE A 122 0.83 -5.88 10.18
CA ILE A 122 1.97 -6.77 9.93
C ILE A 122 3.24 -6.04 10.39
N PRO A 123 4.15 -6.69 11.11
CA PRO A 123 5.44 -6.09 11.47
C PRO A 123 6.15 -5.51 10.25
N GLY A 124 6.68 -4.30 10.37
CA GLY A 124 7.36 -3.59 9.29
C GLY A 124 6.46 -3.07 8.16
N ARG A 125 5.14 -2.93 8.38
CA ARG A 125 4.21 -2.30 7.43
C ARG A 125 3.47 -1.15 8.10
N PHE A 126 4.01 0.06 7.99
CA PHE A 126 3.59 1.26 8.70
C PHE A 126 3.37 0.98 10.20
N GLN A 127 4.30 0.24 10.78
CA GLN A 127 4.22 -0.23 12.15
C GLN A 127 4.59 0.89 13.12
N LEU A 128 3.63 1.34 13.92
CA LEU A 128 3.89 2.29 15.00
C LEU A 128 4.66 1.60 16.14
N VAL A 129 5.73 2.24 16.62
CA VAL A 129 6.54 1.78 17.76
C VAL A 129 6.00 2.39 19.04
N PRO A 130 5.31 1.65 19.92
CA PRO A 130 4.60 2.23 21.07
C PRO A 130 5.50 2.97 22.06
N SER A 131 6.75 2.53 22.21
CA SER A 131 7.72 3.14 23.14
C SER A 131 8.19 4.53 22.72
N SER A 132 8.03 4.93 21.47
CA SER A 132 8.45 6.25 20.98
C SER A 132 7.62 7.39 21.58
N LYS A 133 6.36 7.13 21.93
CA LYS A 133 5.46 8.14 22.50
C LYS A 133 5.99 8.77 23.79
N SER A 134 6.67 8.00 24.62
CA SER A 134 7.30 8.51 25.87
C SER A 134 8.48 9.44 25.62
N LEU A 135 9.03 9.43 24.39
CA LEU A 135 10.15 10.26 23.96
C LEU A 135 9.70 11.55 23.25
N GLY A 136 8.40 11.76 23.12
CA GLY A 136 7.83 12.97 22.52
C GLY A 136 7.79 12.98 21.00
N PHE A 137 7.91 11.82 20.34
CA PHE A 137 7.75 11.65 18.90
C PHE A 137 7.08 10.31 18.58
N ASP A 138 6.53 10.19 17.39
CA ASP A 138 6.05 8.92 16.85
C ASP A 138 7.13 8.31 15.95
N CYS A 139 7.38 7.00 16.10
CA CYS A 139 8.29 6.24 15.26
C CYS A 139 7.52 5.17 14.51
N VAL A 140 7.73 5.12 13.20
CA VAL A 140 7.09 4.14 12.30
C VAL A 140 8.15 3.31 11.61
N ILE A 141 7.95 2.00 11.56
CA ILE A 141 8.79 1.06 10.81
C ILE A 141 8.02 0.61 9.56
N ASP A 142 8.65 0.75 8.39
CA ASP A 142 8.08 0.28 7.13
C ASP A 142 9.15 -0.40 6.25
N PHE A 143 8.72 -1.36 5.46
CA PHE A 143 9.58 -2.12 4.54
C PHE A 143 9.74 -1.45 3.17
N SER A 144 9.41 -0.19 3.03
CA SER A 144 9.48 0.54 1.76
C SER A 144 10.90 0.57 1.20
N HIS A 145 11.10 -0.04 0.04
CA HIS A 145 12.38 -0.16 -0.65
C HIS A 145 12.27 0.18 -2.14
N THR A 146 11.21 0.87 -2.53
CA THR A 146 10.98 1.39 -3.88
C THR A 146 10.56 2.85 -3.82
N PRO A 147 10.79 3.65 -4.88
CA PRO A 147 10.37 5.05 -4.93
C PRO A 147 8.88 5.25 -4.62
N ASP A 148 8.00 4.47 -5.26
CA ASP A 148 6.54 4.55 -5.05
C ASP A 148 6.13 4.22 -3.59
N ALA A 149 6.76 3.20 -2.99
CA ALA A 149 6.49 2.85 -1.60
C ALA A 149 6.94 3.94 -0.63
N LEU A 150 8.13 4.53 -0.81
CA LEU A 150 8.62 5.67 -0.03
C LEU A 150 7.69 6.88 -0.18
N GLU A 151 7.27 7.18 -1.41
CA GLU A 151 6.31 8.25 -1.69
C GLU A 151 5.02 8.07 -0.89
N GLN A 152 4.45 6.87 -0.88
CA GLN A 152 3.20 6.56 -0.18
C GLN A 152 3.35 6.65 1.34
N VAL A 153 4.44 6.11 1.89
CA VAL A 153 4.71 6.14 3.33
C VAL A 153 4.95 7.56 3.81
N LEU A 154 5.79 8.34 3.12
CA LEU A 154 6.07 9.73 3.49
C LEU A 154 4.85 10.63 3.31
N SER A 155 4.04 10.43 2.27
CA SER A 155 2.77 11.16 2.10
C SER A 155 1.78 10.83 3.20
N THR A 156 1.75 9.58 3.66
CA THR A 156 0.93 9.18 4.81
C THR A 156 1.44 9.85 6.08
N ALA A 157 2.75 9.81 6.34
CA ALA A 157 3.35 10.47 7.51
C ALA A 157 3.04 11.98 7.51
N ALA A 158 3.21 12.66 6.38
CA ALA A 158 2.90 14.09 6.24
C ALA A 158 1.44 14.44 6.51
N SER A 159 0.52 13.53 6.22
CA SER A 159 -0.92 13.75 6.53
C SER A 159 -1.29 13.52 8.00
N LEU A 160 -0.37 13.01 8.81
CA LEU A 160 -0.61 12.64 10.20
C LEU A 160 0.05 13.57 11.21
N THR A 161 0.93 14.45 10.77
CA THR A 161 1.68 15.36 11.65
C THR A 161 1.90 16.73 11.02
N ASP A 162 1.86 17.77 11.85
CA ASP A 162 2.35 19.11 11.51
C ASP A 162 3.82 19.29 11.94
N GLY A 163 4.41 18.27 12.54
CA GLY A 163 5.79 18.25 12.99
C GLY A 163 6.77 17.86 11.89
N ARG A 164 8.06 17.81 12.25
CA ARG A 164 9.12 17.42 11.31
C ARG A 164 9.07 15.92 10.99
N ILE A 165 9.30 15.58 9.74
CA ILE A 165 9.47 14.21 9.26
C ILE A 165 10.96 13.91 9.16
N ILE A 166 11.40 12.94 9.95
CA ILE A 166 12.77 12.42 9.94
C ILE A 166 12.71 11.02 9.33
N ILE A 167 13.46 10.78 8.26
CA ILE A 167 13.57 9.47 7.65
C ILE A 167 14.95 8.90 7.80
N VAL A 168 15.00 7.62 8.16
CA VAL A 168 16.24 6.81 8.12
C VAL A 168 15.98 5.71 7.10
N PHE A 169 16.75 5.65 6.02
CA PHE A 169 16.59 4.65 4.98
C PHE A 169 17.91 4.29 4.30
N GLY A 170 17.91 3.19 3.58
CA GLY A 170 19.01 2.75 2.74
C GLY A 170 18.49 2.00 1.52
N ALA A 171 19.39 1.61 0.63
CA ALA A 171 19.09 0.76 -0.51
C ALA A 171 19.90 -0.53 -0.45
N GLY A 172 19.25 -1.66 -0.80
CA GLY A 172 19.92 -2.95 -0.86
C GLY A 172 20.87 -3.07 -2.04
N GLY A 173 21.95 -3.83 -1.85
CA GLY A 173 22.88 -4.22 -2.90
C GLY A 173 22.33 -5.31 -3.82
N ASN A 174 22.97 -5.52 -4.96
CA ASN A 174 22.60 -6.49 -6.00
C ASN A 174 21.14 -6.33 -6.48
N ALA A 175 20.64 -5.09 -6.45
CA ALA A 175 19.29 -4.71 -6.87
C ALA A 175 19.37 -3.65 -7.97
N ASP A 176 18.21 -3.17 -8.44
CA ASP A 176 18.13 -2.09 -9.42
C ASP A 176 18.77 -0.80 -8.90
N GLN A 177 19.95 -0.48 -9.40
CA GLN A 177 20.70 0.73 -9.03
C GLN A 177 19.98 2.00 -9.47
N GLY A 178 19.25 1.96 -10.60
CA GLY A 178 18.52 3.12 -11.14
C GLY A 178 17.46 3.66 -10.20
N LYS A 179 16.91 2.85 -9.28
CA LYS A 179 15.94 3.31 -8.28
C LYS A 179 16.57 4.14 -7.15
N ARG A 180 17.88 4.02 -6.86
CA ARG A 180 18.54 4.65 -5.72
C ARG A 180 18.41 6.18 -5.79
N LYS A 181 18.82 6.76 -6.91
CA LYS A 181 18.65 8.19 -7.18
C LYS A 181 17.21 8.65 -7.05
N ILE A 182 16.25 7.90 -7.63
CA ILE A 182 14.83 8.26 -7.57
C ILE A 182 14.31 8.20 -6.13
N MET A 183 14.76 7.22 -5.33
CA MET A 183 14.43 7.15 -3.90
C MET A 183 14.94 8.38 -3.16
N GLY A 184 16.19 8.82 -3.41
CA GLY A 184 16.76 10.04 -2.86
C GLY A 184 15.96 11.29 -3.25
N GLU A 185 15.56 11.40 -4.51
CA GLU A 185 14.70 12.50 -5.01
C GLU A 185 13.35 12.55 -4.29
N VAL A 186 12.67 11.42 -4.15
CA VAL A 186 11.39 11.32 -3.43
C VAL A 186 11.52 11.75 -1.97
N VAL A 187 12.53 11.25 -1.30
CA VAL A 187 12.78 11.54 0.12
C VAL A 187 13.11 13.01 0.33
N SER A 188 13.93 13.62 -0.55
CA SER A 188 14.31 15.02 -0.45
C SER A 188 13.15 16.01 -0.60
N GLN A 189 12.07 15.59 -1.24
CA GLN A 189 10.87 16.43 -1.42
C GLN A 189 9.89 16.34 -0.25
N LYS A 190 10.01 15.34 0.64
CA LYS A 190 8.97 15.01 1.62
C LYS A 190 9.45 14.94 3.07
N ALA A 191 10.74 14.82 3.30
CA ALA A 191 11.30 14.73 4.64
C ALA A 191 12.09 16.00 4.99
N ASP A 192 12.02 16.43 6.26
CA ASP A 192 12.76 17.57 6.78
C ASP A 192 14.19 17.19 7.17
N VAL A 193 14.38 15.95 7.58
CA VAL A 193 15.72 15.42 7.92
C VAL A 193 15.87 14.03 7.31
N ILE A 194 16.98 13.84 6.61
CA ILE A 194 17.27 12.58 5.91
C ILE A 194 18.55 11.99 6.50
N ILE A 195 18.46 10.74 6.95
CA ILE A 195 19.59 9.95 7.39
C ILE A 195 19.72 8.78 6.44
N LEU A 196 20.66 8.88 5.51
CA LEU A 196 20.98 7.81 4.59
C LEU A 196 21.97 6.85 5.26
N THR A 197 21.64 5.58 5.28
CA THR A 197 22.45 4.57 5.98
C THR A 197 22.63 3.32 5.12
N ASN A 198 23.54 2.47 5.56
CA ASN A 198 23.68 1.14 4.98
C ASN A 198 22.46 0.28 5.31
N ASP A 199 21.89 -0.35 4.29
CA ASP A 199 20.96 -1.47 4.38
C ASP A 199 21.63 -2.67 3.71
N ASP A 200 21.15 -3.85 3.72
CA ASP A 200 21.72 -5.10 3.21
C ASP A 200 22.57 -4.93 1.90
N PRO A 201 23.90 -4.64 1.98
CA PRO A 201 24.71 -4.27 0.80
C PRO A 201 25.08 -5.48 -0.06
N LYS A 202 24.90 -6.70 0.46
CA LYS A 202 25.31 -7.95 -0.21
C LYS A 202 26.78 -7.88 -0.66
N ASP A 203 27.02 -7.97 -1.97
CA ASP A 203 28.36 -7.98 -2.56
C ASP A 203 28.83 -6.59 -3.03
N GLU A 204 28.01 -5.55 -2.85
CA GLU A 204 28.37 -4.17 -3.23
C GLU A 204 29.02 -3.41 -2.05
N ASP A 205 29.86 -2.44 -2.39
CA ASP A 205 30.42 -1.52 -1.42
C ASP A 205 29.31 -0.62 -0.85
N PRO A 206 29.05 -0.65 0.48
CA PRO A 206 28.00 0.17 1.09
C PRO A 206 28.14 1.67 0.81
N GLN A 207 29.38 2.16 0.74
CA GLN A 207 29.63 3.58 0.49
C GLN A 207 29.19 3.98 -0.93
N LYS A 208 29.43 3.13 -1.92
CA LYS A 208 28.98 3.39 -3.30
C LYS A 208 27.46 3.39 -3.41
N ILE A 209 26.77 2.51 -2.65
CA ILE A 209 25.30 2.50 -2.62
C ILE A 209 24.74 3.82 -2.07
N ILE A 210 25.44 4.41 -1.08
CA ILE A 210 25.06 5.69 -0.48
C ILE A 210 25.35 6.87 -1.44
N GLU A 211 26.38 6.78 -2.25
CA GLU A 211 26.78 7.81 -3.21
C GLU A 211 25.89 7.85 -4.47
N ASP A 212 25.23 6.75 -4.84
CA ASP A 212 24.29 6.67 -5.97
C ASP A 212 23.00 7.49 -5.72
#